data_f7d5eb4b6c3ff48a14978503f9feafab
#
_entry.id   f7d5eb4b6c3ff48a14978503f9feafab
#
_cell.length_a   1.000
_cell.length_b   1.000
_cell.length_c   1.000
_cell.angle_alpha   90.00
_cell.angle_beta   90.00
_cell.angle_gamma   90.00
#
_symmetry.space_group_name_H-M   'P 1'
#
loop_
_entity.id
_entity.type
_entity.pdbx_description
1 polymer ?
#
loop_
_entity_poly.entity_id
_entity_poly.type
_entity_poly.pdbx_seq_one_letter_code
_entity_poly.pdbx_strand_id
1 'polypeptide(L)'
;MEQNRTPKCAVVGYGSWATAIVKTLTTNRHHINWLVLNEEILQSLERRGRNSKYLPWCDIDKAYFTASADINAVVEDADIVIMAMPSAYMKKFL
;
A
#
# COMPACT_ATOMS: atom_id res chain seq x y z
N MET A 1 20.03 -2.53 21.43
CA MET A 1 19.82 -2.44 21.01
C MET A 1 19.21 -2.40 20.32
N GLU A 2 18.65 -2.42 19.98
CA GLU A 2 18.08 -2.44 19.32
C GLU A 2 17.73 -2.46 18.54
N GLN A 3 17.36 -2.28 18.54
CA GLN A 3 17.05 -2.40 17.77
C GLN A 3 16.95 -2.41 16.42
N ASN A 4 17.02 -2.99 15.85
CA ASN A 4 17.03 -3.44 14.43
C ASN A 4 15.63 -3.69 13.85
N ARG A 5 14.71 -2.96 14.34
CA ARG A 5 13.33 -3.06 13.87
C ARG A 5 13.18 -2.34 12.53
N THR A 6 12.66 -3.05 11.52
CA THR A 6 12.32 -2.42 10.24
C THR A 6 11.15 -1.46 10.45
N PRO A 7 11.23 -0.23 9.93
CA PRO A 7 10.11 0.70 10.05
C PRO A 7 8.84 0.12 9.42
N LYS A 8 7.72 0.35 10.09
CA LYS A 8 6.42 -0.06 9.55
C LYS A 8 5.91 1.03 8.63
N CYS A 9 5.71 0.69 7.38
CA CYS A 9 5.34 1.64 6.35
C CYS A 9 3.92 1.41 5.88
N ALA A 10 3.13 2.47 5.82
CA ALA A 10 1.77 2.44 5.28
C ALA A 10 1.73 3.30 4.04
N VAL A 11 1.01 2.83 3.01
CA VAL A 11 0.80 3.59 1.78
C VAL A 11 -0.68 3.87 1.65
N VAL A 12 -1.03 5.13 1.47
CA VAL A 12 -2.42 5.57 1.28
C VAL A 12 -2.59 5.98 -0.17
N GLY A 13 -3.46 5.29 -0.89
CA GLY A 13 -3.66 5.52 -2.31
C GLY A 13 -3.49 4.23 -3.09
N TYR A 14 -4.13 4.15 -4.25
CA TYR A 14 -4.14 2.89 -5.00
C TYR A 14 -4.08 3.11 -6.52
N GLY A 15 -3.68 4.29 -6.95
CA GLY A 15 -3.47 4.57 -8.36
C GLY A 15 -2.12 4.08 -8.87
N SER A 16 -1.72 4.54 -10.06
CA SER A 16 -0.47 4.10 -10.67
C SER A 16 0.75 4.44 -9.81
N TRP A 17 0.76 5.63 -9.27
CA TRP A 17 1.89 6.09 -8.47
C TRP A 17 2.03 5.28 -7.19
N ALA A 18 0.91 5.09 -6.47
CA ALA A 18 0.93 4.28 -5.26
C ALA A 18 1.38 2.86 -5.56
N THR A 19 0.86 2.28 -6.64
CA THR A 19 1.19 0.91 -7.04
C THR A 19 2.69 0.78 -7.33
N ALA A 20 3.27 1.77 -8.03
CA ALA A 20 4.70 1.75 -8.33
C ALA A 20 5.55 1.85 -7.05
N ILE A 21 5.12 2.68 -6.10
CA ILE A 21 5.82 2.81 -4.83
C ILE A 21 5.79 1.49 -4.06
N VAL A 22 4.61 0.87 -3.98
CA VAL A 22 4.47 -0.41 -3.29
C VAL A 22 5.34 -1.48 -3.96
N LYS A 23 5.34 -1.51 -5.29
CA LYS A 23 6.18 -2.46 -6.02
C LYS A 23 7.65 -2.28 -5.67
N THR A 24 8.12 -1.04 -5.66
CA THR A 24 9.52 -0.76 -5.35
C THR A 24 9.88 -1.20 -3.94
N LEU A 25 9.05 -0.84 -2.96
CA LEU A 25 9.33 -1.15 -1.57
C LEU A 25 9.27 -2.65 -1.28
N THR A 26 8.28 -3.35 -1.85
CA THR A 26 8.15 -4.78 -1.64
C THR A 26 9.26 -5.55 -2.35
N THR A 27 9.75 -5.06 -3.48
CA THR A 27 10.89 -5.65 -4.16
C THR A 27 12.14 -5.59 -3.26
N ASN A 28 12.25 -4.55 -2.44
CA ASN A 28 13.33 -4.41 -1.47
C ASN A 28 12.99 -5.09 -0.14
N ARG A 29 11.95 -5.92 -0.13
CA ARG A 29 11.55 -6.74 1.01
C ARG A 29 11.08 -5.95 2.23
N HIS A 30 10.51 -4.77 1.99
CA HIS A 30 9.82 -4.02 3.05
C HIS A 30 8.36 -4.42 3.04
N HIS A 31 7.83 -4.77 4.19
CA HIS A 31 6.40 -5.07 4.29
C HIS A 31 5.62 -3.78 4.33
N ILE A 32 4.57 -3.69 3.50
CA ILE A 32 3.77 -2.48 3.33
C ILE A 32 2.33 -2.77 3.75
N ASN A 33 1.77 -1.89 4.57
CA ASN A 33 0.33 -1.87 4.81
C ASN A 33 -0.26 -0.85 3.84
N TRP A 34 -1.19 -1.29 3.01
CA TRP A 34 -1.64 -0.52 1.85
C TRP A 34 -3.14 -0.26 1.95
N LEU A 35 -3.52 1.03 2.00
CA LEU A 35 -4.93 1.41 2.04
C LEU A 35 -5.48 1.46 0.63
N VAL A 36 -6.43 0.58 0.34
CA VAL A 36 -7.06 0.45 -0.96
C VAL A 36 -8.57 0.54 -0.76
N LEU A 37 -9.15 1.68 -1.12
CA LEU A 37 -10.57 1.93 -0.89
C LEU A 37 -11.48 1.41 -2.00
N ASN A 38 -10.90 0.96 -3.10
CA ASN A 38 -11.66 0.40 -4.23
C ASN A 38 -11.76 -1.11 -4.06
N GLU A 39 -12.97 -1.61 -3.95
CA GLU A 39 -13.22 -3.02 -3.67
C GLU A 39 -12.66 -3.94 -4.76
N GLU A 40 -12.84 -3.57 -6.01
CA GLU A 40 -12.37 -4.38 -7.13
C GLU A 40 -10.85 -4.51 -7.14
N ILE A 41 -10.16 -3.39 -6.89
CA ILE A 41 -8.71 -3.38 -6.83
C ILE A 41 -8.23 -4.19 -5.62
N LEU A 42 -8.90 -4.02 -4.48
CA LEU A 42 -8.55 -4.75 -3.27
C LEU A 42 -8.61 -6.26 -3.49
N GLN A 43 -9.69 -6.72 -4.10
CA GLN A 43 -9.85 -8.15 -4.38
C GLN A 43 -8.78 -8.66 -5.35
N SER A 44 -8.47 -7.87 -6.36
CA SER A 44 -7.43 -8.25 -7.32
C SER A 44 -6.07 -8.39 -6.65
N LEU A 45 -5.72 -7.45 -5.77
CA LEU A 45 -4.46 -7.51 -5.04
C LEU A 45 -4.41 -8.72 -4.11
N GLU A 46 -5.50 -9.01 -3.42
CA GLU A 46 -5.54 -10.13 -2.50
C GLU A 46 -5.45 -11.48 -3.21
N ARG A 47 -6.04 -11.57 -4.40
CA ARG A 47 -6.06 -12.83 -5.15
C ARG A 47 -4.82 -13.01 -6.01
N ARG A 48 -4.38 -11.97 -6.70
CA ARG A 48 -3.37 -12.09 -7.75
C ARG A 48 -2.09 -11.31 -7.49
N GLY A 49 -2.09 -10.42 -6.51
CA GLY A 49 -0.95 -9.54 -6.29
C GLY A 49 -0.81 -8.49 -7.38
N ARG A 50 -1.91 -8.13 -8.05
CA ARG A 50 -1.92 -7.15 -9.13
C ARG A 50 -3.05 -6.16 -8.92
N ASN A 51 -2.77 -4.90 -9.26
CA ASN A 51 -3.79 -3.87 -9.28
C ASN A 51 -4.50 -3.94 -10.62
N SER A 52 -5.77 -4.34 -10.62
CA SER A 52 -6.51 -4.61 -11.86
C SER A 52 -6.69 -3.38 -12.75
N LYS A 53 -6.61 -2.17 -12.18
CA LYS A 53 -6.87 -0.95 -12.94
C LYS A 53 -5.62 -0.14 -13.24
N TYR A 54 -4.61 -0.23 -12.40
CA TYR A 54 -3.41 0.60 -12.53
C TYR A 54 -2.19 -0.31 -12.53
N LEU A 55 -1.40 -0.26 -13.59
CA LEU A 55 -0.23 -1.11 -13.79
C LEU A 55 -0.56 -2.59 -13.63
N PRO A 56 -1.57 -3.08 -14.36
CA PRO A 56 -2.08 -4.44 -14.11
C PRO A 56 -1.10 -5.55 -14.47
N TRP A 57 -0.05 -5.22 -15.22
CA TRP A 57 1.01 -6.18 -15.57
C TRP A 57 2.05 -6.31 -14.46
N CYS A 58 1.95 -5.50 -13.41
CA CYS A 58 2.98 -5.45 -12.39
C CYS A 58 2.63 -6.42 -11.27
N ASP A 59 3.43 -7.47 -11.11
CA ASP A 59 3.25 -8.43 -10.03
C ASP A 59 3.88 -7.90 -8.76
N ILE A 60 3.12 -7.94 -7.66
CA ILE A 60 3.60 -7.52 -6.36
C ILE A 60 3.54 -8.74 -5.44
N ASP A 61 4.63 -9.05 -4.77
CA ASP A 61 4.72 -10.23 -3.92
C ASP A 61 3.78 -10.08 -2.71
N LYS A 62 2.78 -10.94 -2.63
CA LYS A 62 1.77 -10.87 -1.57
C LYS A 62 2.35 -11.13 -0.19
N ALA A 63 3.54 -11.71 -0.10
CA ALA A 63 4.20 -11.92 1.18
C ALA A 63 4.66 -10.61 1.81
N TYR A 64 4.75 -9.54 1.03
CA TYR A 64 5.32 -8.28 1.48
C TYR A 64 4.31 -7.13 1.52
N PHE A 65 3.02 -7.41 1.35
CA PHE A 65 2.03 -6.35 1.58
C PHE A 65 0.75 -6.91 2.16
N THR A 66 0.05 -6.06 2.89
CA THR A 66 -1.30 -6.33 3.37
C THR A 66 -2.17 -5.18 2.90
N ALA A 67 -3.13 -5.49 2.03
CA ALA A 67 -4.06 -4.48 1.52
C ALA A 67 -5.34 -4.50 2.32
N SER A 68 -5.88 -3.33 2.62
CA SER A 68 -7.10 -3.22 3.42
C SER A 68 -7.84 -1.94 3.05
N ALA A 69 -9.15 -1.94 3.20
CA ALA A 69 -9.96 -0.74 3.05
C ALA A 69 -10.17 -0.02 4.38
N ASP A 70 -9.63 -0.54 5.47
CA ASP A 70 -9.76 0.04 6.80
C ASP A 70 -8.54 0.90 7.11
N ILE A 71 -8.74 2.24 7.13
CA ILE A 71 -7.64 3.15 7.34
C ILE A 71 -6.98 2.94 8.70
N ASN A 72 -7.75 2.62 9.73
CA ASN A 72 -7.18 2.42 11.05
C ASN A 72 -6.25 1.21 11.07
N ALA A 73 -6.65 0.13 10.41
CA ALA A 73 -5.82 -1.07 10.33
C ALA A 73 -4.52 -0.81 9.57
N VAL A 74 -4.57 0.07 8.55
CA VAL A 74 -3.42 0.36 7.72
C VAL A 74 -2.42 1.26 8.43
N VAL A 75 -2.90 2.30 9.11
CA VAL A 75 -2.00 3.30 9.70
C VAL A 75 -1.67 3.03 11.16
N GLU A 76 -2.36 2.12 11.81
CA GLU A 76 -2.08 1.76 13.19
C GLU A 76 -0.64 1.24 13.28
N ASP A 77 0.11 1.75 14.21
CA ASP A 77 1.52 1.37 14.42
C ASP A 77 2.44 1.74 13.25
N ALA A 78 1.98 2.52 12.26
CA ALA A 78 2.86 2.92 11.17
C ALA A 78 3.89 3.93 11.64
N ASP A 79 5.14 3.69 11.30
CA ASP A 79 6.22 4.64 11.54
C ASP A 79 6.26 5.68 10.42
N ILE A 80 5.90 5.27 9.20
CA ILE A 80 5.94 6.12 8.02
C ILE A 80 4.62 5.94 7.28
N VAL A 81 3.98 7.04 6.90
CA VAL A 81 2.77 7.00 6.08
C VAL A 81 3.05 7.77 4.80
N ILE A 82 2.95 7.09 3.67
CA ILE A 82 3.16 7.70 2.36
C ILE A 82 1.80 8.00 1.74
N MET A 83 1.53 9.29 1.52
CA MET A 83 0.28 9.74 0.90
C MET A 83 0.48 9.78 -0.61
N ALA A 84 0.17 8.70 -1.27
CA ALA A 84 0.42 8.55 -2.71
C ALA A 84 -0.87 8.78 -3.50
N MET A 85 -1.38 10.01 -3.42
CA MET A 85 -2.61 10.37 -4.10
C MET A 85 -2.58 11.87 -4.44
N PRO A 86 -3.37 12.33 -5.43
CA PRO A 86 -3.46 13.75 -5.72
C PRO A 86 -3.93 14.54 -4.51
N SER A 87 -3.40 15.76 -4.34
CA SER A 87 -3.70 16.58 -3.17
C SER A 87 -5.19 16.85 -3.01
N ALA A 88 -5.95 16.88 -4.11
CA ALA A 88 -7.40 17.09 -4.03
C ALA A 88 -8.09 15.99 -3.24
N TYR A 89 -7.54 14.78 -3.25
CA TYR A 89 -8.11 13.65 -2.51
C TYR A 89 -7.65 13.59 -1.07
N MET A 90 -6.54 14.24 -0.76
CA MET A 90 -6.00 14.21 0.60
C MET A 90 -6.94 14.85 1.61
N LYS A 91 -7.74 15.80 1.17
CA LYS A 91 -8.69 16.49 2.04
C LYS A 91 -9.68 15.54 2.69
N LYS A 92 -9.92 14.39 2.07
CA LYS A 92 -10.85 13.42 2.62
C LYS A 92 -10.29 12.71 3.86
N PHE A 93 -8.98 12.80 4.06
CA PHE A 93 -8.31 12.13 5.17
C PHE A 93 -7.82 13.10 6.23
N LEU A 94 -7.98 14.38 5.99
CA LEU A 94 -7.58 15.42 6.92
C LEU A 94 -8.82 16.02 7.59
#